data_6ffa6f0ea792d24759ce0f1367b89c49
#
_entry.id   6ffa6f0ea792d24759ce0f1367b89c49
#
_cell.length_a   1.000
_cell.length_b   1.000
_cell.length_c   1.000
_cell.angle_alpha   90.00
_cell.angle_beta   90.00
_cell.angle_gamma   90.00
#
_symmetry.space_group_name_H-M   'P 1'
#
loop_
_entity.id
_entity.type
_entity.pdbx_description
1 polymer ?
#
loop_
_entity_poly.entity_id
_entity_poly.type
_entity_poly.pdbx_seq_one_letter_code
_entity_poly.pdbx_strand_id
1 'polypeptide(L)'
;MCVGSTVGPAVFVRICGWSTSQISRELKTQLIDEFGSVPKKLKLYNCVGGGSSSFGFWNEFMDYDKKQCEFIGVEAGGPAKSKKHAAPLTYGSKIGILHGAAQYVNQNTDGQIEETESISAGLDYPGISPLHCFLKDTKRARYTAASDEEALNAYKLVTKFEKLRPSLEPSHA
;
A
#
# COMPACT_ATOMS: atom_id res chain seq x y z
N MET A 1 23.37 0.54 -7.08
CA MET A 1 22.19 -0.17 -6.60
C MET A 1 20.98 0.74 -6.80
N CYS A 2 20.01 0.33 -7.61
CA CYS A 2 18.76 1.08 -7.78
C CYS A 2 17.76 0.61 -6.72
N VAL A 3 17.24 1.52 -5.90
CA VAL A 3 16.23 1.23 -4.89
C VAL A 3 15.00 2.07 -5.21
N GLY A 4 13.88 1.41 -5.52
CA GLY A 4 12.61 2.05 -5.85
C GLY A 4 11.51 1.82 -4.80
N SER A 5 11.88 1.33 -3.61
CA SER A 5 10.91 0.97 -2.57
C SER A 5 11.22 1.68 -1.24
N THR A 6 10.19 1.85 -0.42
CA THR A 6 10.30 2.30 0.97
C THR A 6 10.58 1.16 1.95
N VAL A 7 10.81 -0.06 1.47
CA VAL A 7 11.25 -1.20 2.29
C VAL A 7 12.73 -1.02 2.61
N GLY A 8 13.07 -0.98 3.90
CA GLY A 8 14.45 -0.80 4.35
C GLY A 8 14.63 0.38 5.31
N PRO A 9 15.88 0.83 5.56
CA PRO A 9 16.18 1.91 6.49
C PRO A 9 15.50 3.24 6.18
N ALA A 10 15.35 4.07 7.20
CA ALA A 10 14.61 5.35 7.14
C ALA A 10 15.07 6.30 6.02
N VAL A 11 16.33 6.22 5.58
CA VAL A 11 16.83 7.03 4.46
C VAL A 11 16.10 6.71 3.15
N PHE A 12 15.81 5.43 2.88
CA PHE A 12 15.05 5.03 1.70
C PHE A 12 13.60 5.48 1.78
N VAL A 13 12.98 5.36 2.96
CA VAL A 13 11.63 5.85 3.21
C VAL A 13 11.54 7.34 2.89
N ARG A 14 12.51 8.14 3.36
CA ARG A 14 12.52 9.60 3.12
C ARG A 14 12.72 9.95 1.65
N ILE A 15 13.70 9.35 0.98
CA ILE A 15 14.02 9.67 -0.43
C ILE A 15 12.85 9.24 -1.34
N CYS A 16 12.41 8.00 -1.23
CA CYS A 16 11.30 7.50 -2.06
C CYS A 16 9.99 8.23 -1.75
N GLY A 17 9.71 8.47 -0.47
CA GLY A 17 8.53 9.22 -0.06
C GLY A 17 8.51 10.64 -0.57
N TRP A 18 9.64 11.35 -0.51
CA TRP A 18 9.75 12.69 -1.05
C TRP A 18 9.51 12.71 -2.57
N SER A 19 10.12 11.80 -3.31
CA SER A 19 9.97 11.75 -4.77
C SER A 19 8.55 11.38 -5.20
N THR A 20 7.90 10.44 -4.51
CA THR A 20 6.53 10.00 -4.83
C THR A 20 5.44 10.92 -4.29
N SER A 21 5.75 11.81 -3.34
CA SER A 21 4.78 12.76 -2.76
C SER A 21 4.28 13.83 -3.74
N GLN A 22 4.87 13.92 -4.94
CA GLN A 22 4.32 14.74 -6.01
C GLN A 22 2.86 14.38 -6.31
N ILE A 23 2.51 13.08 -6.23
CA ILE A 23 1.14 12.59 -6.44
C ILE A 23 0.17 13.23 -5.44
N SER A 24 0.50 13.24 -4.15
CA SER A 24 -0.37 13.83 -3.13
C SER A 24 -0.43 15.35 -3.19
N ARG A 25 0.66 16.02 -3.59
CA ARG A 25 0.66 17.47 -3.81
C ARG A 25 -0.30 17.88 -4.91
N GLU A 26 -0.23 17.20 -6.05
CA GLU A 26 -1.13 17.45 -7.18
C GLU A 26 -2.59 17.14 -6.81
N LEU A 27 -2.84 15.99 -6.17
CA LEU A 27 -4.18 15.64 -5.71
C LEU A 27 -4.74 16.71 -4.77
N LYS A 28 -3.95 17.19 -3.81
CA LYS A 28 -4.39 18.23 -2.86
C LYS A 28 -4.76 19.53 -3.59
N THR A 29 -3.97 19.94 -4.59
CA THR A 29 -4.27 21.10 -5.41
C THR A 29 -5.57 20.89 -6.17
N GLN A 30 -5.73 19.76 -6.85
CA GLN A 30 -6.94 19.43 -7.61
C GLN A 30 -8.20 19.41 -6.71
N LEU A 31 -8.10 18.86 -5.50
CA LEU A 31 -9.21 18.87 -4.55
C LEU A 31 -9.60 20.29 -4.11
N ILE A 32 -8.62 21.17 -3.92
CA ILE A 32 -8.87 22.58 -3.58
C ILE A 32 -9.50 23.32 -4.75
N ASP A 33 -9.00 23.10 -5.96
CA ASP A 33 -9.52 23.73 -7.18
C ASP A 33 -10.96 23.30 -7.45
N GLU A 34 -11.29 22.03 -7.25
CA GLU A 34 -12.63 21.48 -7.52
C GLU A 34 -13.64 21.81 -6.42
N PHE A 35 -13.24 21.70 -5.14
CA PHE A 35 -14.15 21.79 -3.99
C PHE A 35 -13.95 23.05 -3.14
N GLY A 36 -13.01 23.93 -3.49
CA GLY A 36 -12.65 25.12 -2.69
C GLY A 36 -11.82 24.80 -1.44
N SER A 37 -11.72 23.55 -1.05
CA SER A 37 -10.93 23.08 0.10
C SER A 37 -10.81 21.56 0.07
N VAL A 38 -9.89 21.01 0.87
CA VAL A 38 -9.84 19.54 1.07
C VAL A 38 -11.14 19.09 1.76
N PRO A 39 -11.85 18.08 1.21
CA PRO A 39 -13.12 17.62 1.75
C PRO A 39 -13.05 17.22 3.22
N LYS A 40 -14.13 17.46 3.98
CA LYS A 40 -14.22 17.11 5.42
C LYS A 40 -14.28 15.60 5.69
N LYS A 41 -14.58 14.80 4.66
CA LYS A 41 -14.56 13.33 4.70
C LYS A 41 -13.92 12.82 3.42
N LEU A 42 -12.67 12.47 3.52
CA LEU A 42 -11.86 11.95 2.42
C LEU A 42 -11.39 10.53 2.75
N LYS A 43 -11.56 9.60 1.84
CA LYS A 43 -11.00 8.25 1.94
C LYS A 43 -10.00 8.06 0.81
N LEU A 44 -8.77 7.74 1.15
CA LEU A 44 -7.69 7.51 0.22
C LEU A 44 -7.34 6.01 0.21
N TYR A 45 -7.82 5.32 -0.83
CA TYR A 45 -7.48 3.92 -1.10
C TYR A 45 -6.21 3.85 -1.94
N ASN A 46 -5.33 2.93 -1.63
CA ASN A 46 -4.18 2.60 -2.49
C ASN A 46 -3.77 1.15 -2.29
N CYS A 47 -3.28 0.53 -3.34
CA CYS A 47 -2.63 -0.78 -3.26
C CYS A 47 -1.29 -0.65 -2.52
N VAL A 48 -0.94 -1.69 -1.77
CA VAL A 48 0.26 -1.70 -0.91
C VAL A 48 1.06 -2.98 -1.15
N GLY A 49 2.20 -2.81 -1.82
CA GLY A 49 3.28 -3.79 -1.87
C GLY A 49 4.36 -3.38 -0.86
N GLY A 50 5.51 -2.90 -1.31
CA GLY A 50 6.52 -2.31 -0.41
C GLY A 50 6.09 -1.00 0.26
N GLY A 51 5.07 -0.32 -0.28
CA GLY A 51 4.43 0.85 0.34
C GLY A 51 4.89 2.22 -0.15
N SER A 52 5.71 2.30 -1.20
CA SER A 52 6.20 3.60 -1.72
C SER A 52 5.09 4.43 -2.37
N SER A 53 4.26 3.82 -3.21
CA SER A 53 3.16 4.49 -3.90
C SER A 53 2.12 5.02 -2.91
N SER A 54 1.69 4.17 -1.98
CA SER A 54 0.69 4.54 -0.95
C SER A 54 1.22 5.63 -0.03
N PHE A 55 2.49 5.59 0.36
CA PHE A 55 3.09 6.66 1.15
C PHE A 55 3.09 7.98 0.36
N GLY A 56 3.55 7.98 -0.88
CA GLY A 56 3.55 9.17 -1.73
C GLY A 56 2.14 9.75 -1.94
N PHE A 57 1.14 8.88 -2.08
CA PHE A 57 -0.26 9.27 -2.25
C PHE A 57 -0.89 9.87 -0.98
N TRP A 58 -0.46 9.42 0.22
CA TRP A 58 -1.01 9.90 1.49
C TRP A 58 -0.22 11.05 2.11
N ASN A 59 1.00 11.32 1.65
CA ASN A 59 1.96 12.20 2.32
C ASN A 59 1.40 13.58 2.71
N GLU A 60 0.78 14.30 1.78
CA GLU A 60 0.22 15.64 2.02
C GLU A 60 -1.03 15.65 2.92
N PHE A 61 -1.54 14.47 3.25
CA PHE A 61 -2.73 14.28 4.10
C PHE A 61 -2.41 13.68 5.47
N MET A 62 -1.12 13.44 5.79
CA MET A 62 -0.70 12.79 7.04
C MET A 62 -1.09 13.61 8.28
N ASP A 63 -1.03 14.94 8.20
CA ASP A 63 -1.33 15.85 9.30
C ASP A 63 -2.83 16.10 9.49
N TYR A 64 -3.67 15.63 8.57
CA TYR A 64 -5.13 15.75 8.73
C TYR A 64 -5.64 14.76 9.78
N ASP A 65 -6.67 15.20 10.53
CA ASP A 65 -7.33 14.31 11.49
C ASP A 65 -7.87 13.05 10.81
N LYS A 66 -7.79 11.92 11.49
CA LYS A 66 -8.23 10.62 10.96
C LYS A 66 -9.72 10.63 10.58
N LYS A 67 -10.56 11.43 11.26
CA LYS A 67 -11.97 11.53 10.91
C LYS A 67 -12.21 12.34 9.63
N GLN A 68 -11.27 13.22 9.29
CA GLN A 68 -11.30 13.97 8.05
C GLN A 68 -10.68 13.18 6.90
N CYS A 69 -9.55 12.53 7.12
CA CYS A 69 -8.84 11.78 6.07
C CYS A 69 -8.51 10.36 6.55
N GLU A 70 -9.20 9.38 5.99
CA GLU A 70 -8.99 7.96 6.25
C GLU A 70 -8.06 7.35 5.20
N PHE A 71 -7.01 6.64 5.64
CA PHE A 71 -6.11 5.90 4.77
C PHE A 71 -6.46 4.42 4.77
N ILE A 72 -6.66 3.85 3.59
CA ILE A 72 -6.98 2.44 3.40
C ILE A 72 -5.96 1.84 2.44
N GLY A 73 -5.08 0.98 2.97
CA GLY A 73 -4.14 0.20 2.19
C GLY A 73 -4.71 -1.16 1.84
N VAL A 74 -4.61 -1.54 0.58
CA VAL A 74 -5.06 -2.85 0.10
C VAL A 74 -3.86 -3.66 -0.35
N GLU A 75 -3.59 -4.75 0.36
CA GLU A 75 -2.49 -5.67 0.09
C GLU A 75 -2.95 -6.82 -0.82
N ALA A 76 -2.01 -7.52 -1.45
CA ALA A 76 -2.32 -8.67 -2.28
C ALA A 76 -2.57 -9.92 -1.41
N GLY A 77 -3.81 -10.37 -1.40
CA GLY A 77 -4.26 -11.57 -0.67
C GLY A 77 -3.86 -12.88 -1.35
N GLY A 78 -3.34 -12.81 -2.58
CA GLY A 78 -2.92 -13.96 -3.35
C GLY A 78 -4.07 -14.79 -3.93
N PRO A 79 -3.76 -15.97 -4.47
CA PRO A 79 -4.77 -16.87 -5.02
C PRO A 79 -5.68 -17.42 -3.91
N ALA A 80 -6.99 -17.46 -4.14
CA ALA A 80 -8.00 -17.87 -3.14
C ALA A 80 -7.80 -19.28 -2.57
N LYS A 81 -7.06 -20.15 -3.27
CA LYS A 81 -6.77 -21.53 -2.86
C LYS A 81 -5.36 -21.73 -2.29
N SER A 82 -4.53 -20.69 -2.29
CA SER A 82 -3.17 -20.73 -1.77
C SER A 82 -3.13 -20.05 -0.40
N LYS A 83 -2.26 -20.54 0.49
CA LYS A 83 -1.92 -19.82 1.73
C LYS A 83 -0.81 -18.79 1.52
N LYS A 84 -0.23 -18.74 0.31
CA LYS A 84 0.78 -17.78 -0.08
C LYS A 84 0.09 -16.44 -0.36
N HIS A 85 0.47 -15.42 0.36
CA HIS A 85 -0.07 -14.06 0.21
C HIS A 85 1.03 -13.03 0.38
N ALA A 86 0.86 -11.85 -0.17
CA ALA A 86 1.74 -10.69 0.02
C ALA A 86 1.05 -9.60 0.88
N ALA A 87 0.42 -10.03 1.97
CA ALA A 87 -0.40 -9.18 2.84
C ALA A 87 0.05 -9.26 4.32
N PRO A 88 1.31 -8.86 4.64
CA PRO A 88 1.86 -8.99 5.99
C PRO A 88 1.11 -8.17 7.04
N LEU A 89 0.53 -7.03 6.67
CA LEU A 89 -0.22 -6.19 7.62
C LEU A 89 -1.63 -6.72 7.87
N THR A 90 -2.29 -7.25 6.88
CA THR A 90 -3.68 -7.71 6.99
C THR A 90 -3.78 -9.05 7.71
N TYR A 91 -2.94 -10.01 7.35
CA TYR A 91 -3.02 -11.38 7.88
C TYR A 91 -2.13 -11.64 9.10
N GLY A 92 -1.42 -10.60 9.60
CA GLY A 92 -0.78 -10.68 10.91
C GLY A 92 0.58 -11.35 10.93
N SER A 93 1.47 -10.96 10.03
CA SER A 93 2.85 -11.42 10.01
C SER A 93 3.63 -11.01 11.26
N LYS A 94 4.75 -11.68 11.52
CA LYS A 94 5.64 -11.37 12.64
C LYS A 94 6.60 -10.25 12.27
N ILE A 95 7.14 -9.57 13.28
CA ILE A 95 8.24 -8.63 13.09
C ILE A 95 9.51 -9.43 12.77
N GLY A 96 10.18 -9.04 11.70
CA GLY A 96 11.44 -9.59 11.26
C GLY A 96 12.37 -8.51 10.72
N ILE A 97 13.59 -8.90 10.38
CA ILE A 97 14.57 -8.00 9.76
C ILE A 97 14.66 -8.33 8.27
N LEU A 98 14.33 -7.35 7.44
CA LEU A 98 14.46 -7.45 5.99
C LEU A 98 15.06 -6.16 5.44
N HIS A 99 16.06 -6.27 4.57
CA HIS A 99 16.82 -5.12 4.03
C HIS A 99 17.37 -4.17 5.11
N GLY A 100 17.78 -4.71 6.25
CA GLY A 100 18.39 -3.93 7.34
C GLY A 100 17.42 -3.09 8.17
N ALA A 101 16.11 -3.38 8.10
CA ALA A 101 15.10 -2.70 8.89
C ALA A 101 14.12 -3.70 9.54
N ALA A 102 13.66 -3.38 10.74
CA ALA A 102 12.59 -4.12 11.42
C ALA A 102 11.25 -3.75 10.78
N GLN A 103 10.48 -4.76 10.41
CA GLN A 103 9.20 -4.59 9.74
C GLN A 103 8.34 -5.86 9.88
N TYR A 104 7.06 -5.80 9.53
CA TYR A 104 6.24 -6.99 9.38
C TYR A 104 6.67 -7.75 8.13
N VAL A 105 6.92 -9.05 8.28
CA VAL A 105 7.44 -9.93 7.22
C VAL A 105 6.74 -11.28 7.27
N ASN A 106 6.36 -11.79 6.11
CA ASN A 106 5.90 -13.16 5.97
C ASN A 106 7.09 -14.10 6.20
N GLN A 107 7.09 -14.80 7.32
CA GLN A 107 8.18 -15.67 7.74
C GLN A 107 7.63 -16.90 8.48
N ASN A 108 8.33 -18.02 8.35
CA ASN A 108 8.02 -19.26 9.06
C ASN A 108 8.45 -19.19 10.54
N THR A 109 8.29 -20.30 11.25
CA THR A 109 8.65 -20.41 12.68
C THR A 109 10.13 -20.21 12.95
N ASP A 110 10.97 -20.49 11.97
CA ASP A 110 12.43 -20.38 12.06
C ASP A 110 12.95 -19.01 11.61
N GLY A 111 12.04 -18.09 11.29
CA GLY A 111 12.36 -16.73 10.85
C GLY A 111 12.81 -16.63 9.39
N GLN A 112 12.66 -17.70 8.60
CA GLN A 112 12.95 -17.67 7.18
C GLN A 112 11.79 -17.03 6.42
N ILE A 113 12.10 -16.20 5.42
CA ILE A 113 11.11 -15.56 4.56
C ILE A 113 10.31 -16.61 3.81
N GLU A 114 8.99 -16.53 3.89
CA GLU A 114 8.09 -17.37 3.11
C GLU A 114 7.88 -16.79 1.71
N GLU A 115 7.71 -17.70 0.74
CA GLU A 115 7.34 -17.30 -0.62
C GLU A 115 5.94 -16.67 -0.63
N THR A 116 5.80 -15.62 -1.38
CA THR A 116 4.54 -14.96 -1.67
C THR A 116 4.05 -15.30 -3.06
N GLU A 117 2.78 -15.06 -3.33
CA GLU A 117 2.18 -15.29 -4.64
C GLU A 117 1.09 -14.25 -4.87
N SER A 118 1.17 -13.54 -5.98
CA SER A 118 0.15 -12.60 -6.44
C SER A 118 0.19 -12.50 -7.97
N ILE A 119 -0.97 -12.31 -8.58
CA ILE A 119 -1.09 -11.98 -10.00
C ILE A 119 -0.45 -10.61 -10.31
N SER A 120 -0.31 -9.75 -9.32
CA SER A 120 0.32 -8.42 -9.41
C SER A 120 1.78 -8.49 -9.00
N ALA A 121 2.68 -8.53 -9.96
CA ALA A 121 4.12 -8.62 -9.71
C ALA A 121 4.64 -7.47 -8.81
N GLY A 122 4.08 -6.26 -8.95
CA GLY A 122 4.46 -5.11 -8.14
C GLY A 122 3.99 -5.17 -6.68
N LEU A 123 3.04 -6.07 -6.34
CA LEU A 123 2.58 -6.30 -4.98
C LEU A 123 3.10 -7.62 -4.39
N ASP A 124 3.73 -8.47 -5.19
CA ASP A 124 4.22 -9.78 -4.77
C ASP A 124 5.53 -9.65 -3.98
N TYR A 125 5.40 -9.32 -2.68
CA TYR A 125 6.54 -9.06 -1.82
C TYR A 125 6.24 -9.44 -0.35
N PRO A 126 7.17 -10.13 0.35
CA PRO A 126 6.90 -10.68 1.68
C PRO A 126 7.00 -9.67 2.82
N GLY A 127 7.45 -8.45 2.59
CA GLY A 127 7.67 -7.43 3.62
C GLY A 127 7.00 -6.11 3.30
N ILE A 128 7.06 -5.19 4.24
CA ILE A 128 6.40 -3.89 4.14
C ILE A 128 7.28 -2.79 4.72
N SER A 129 7.18 -1.58 4.19
CA SER A 129 7.89 -0.42 4.75
C SER A 129 7.68 -0.26 6.26
N PRO A 130 8.74 0.01 7.04
CA PRO A 130 8.62 0.35 8.46
C PRO A 130 7.63 1.49 8.74
N LEU A 131 7.46 2.42 7.81
CA LEU A 131 6.46 3.47 7.93
C LEU A 131 5.04 2.91 7.95
N HIS A 132 4.72 1.96 7.06
CA HIS A 132 3.40 1.32 7.05
C HIS A 132 3.16 0.48 8.31
N CYS A 133 4.20 -0.14 8.87
CA CYS A 133 4.13 -0.79 10.17
C CYS A 133 3.72 0.22 11.26
N PHE A 134 4.38 1.37 11.31
CA PHE A 134 4.03 2.46 12.23
C PHE A 134 2.59 2.97 12.02
N LEU A 135 2.17 3.19 10.79
CA LEU A 135 0.81 3.65 10.48
C LEU A 135 -0.27 2.63 10.90
N LYS A 136 0.04 1.33 10.80
CA LYS A 136 -0.82 0.26 11.32
C LYS A 136 -0.89 0.29 12.84
N ASP A 137 0.25 0.29 13.51
CA ASP A 137 0.35 0.16 14.97
C ASP A 137 -0.28 1.38 15.68
N THR A 138 -0.09 2.56 15.11
CA THR A 138 -0.74 3.80 15.58
C THR A 138 -2.21 3.92 15.15
N LYS A 139 -2.71 2.96 14.39
CA LYS A 139 -4.08 2.99 13.83
C LYS A 139 -4.35 4.23 12.97
N ARG A 140 -3.30 4.84 12.41
CA ARG A 140 -3.45 5.98 11.48
C ARG A 140 -3.99 5.54 10.13
N ALA A 141 -3.60 4.35 9.67
CA ALA A 141 -4.12 3.71 8.47
C ALA A 141 -4.77 2.37 8.80
N ARG A 142 -5.73 1.97 7.97
CA ARG A 142 -6.35 0.65 7.98
C ARG A 142 -5.84 -0.16 6.79
N TYR A 143 -5.61 -1.44 7.00
CA TYR A 143 -5.17 -2.36 5.95
C TYR A 143 -6.18 -3.49 5.77
N THR A 144 -6.34 -3.90 4.53
CA THR A 144 -7.15 -5.03 4.09
C THR A 144 -6.43 -5.70 2.91
N ALA A 145 -6.89 -6.85 2.51
CA ALA A 145 -6.34 -7.55 1.36
C ALA A 145 -7.43 -7.88 0.35
N ALA A 146 -7.06 -7.91 -0.91
CA ALA A 146 -7.89 -8.40 -2.01
C ALA A 146 -7.21 -9.61 -2.66
N SER A 147 -7.99 -10.63 -2.99
CA SER A 147 -7.51 -11.80 -3.73
C SER A 147 -7.25 -11.48 -5.20
N ASP A 148 -6.51 -12.35 -5.87
CA ASP A 148 -6.27 -12.25 -7.30
C ASP A 148 -7.57 -12.24 -8.12
N GLU A 149 -8.58 -13.00 -7.69
CA GLU A 149 -9.89 -13.03 -8.35
C GLU A 149 -10.64 -11.71 -8.18
N GLU A 150 -10.64 -11.12 -6.97
CA GLU A 150 -11.23 -9.81 -6.71
C GLU A 150 -10.56 -8.72 -7.53
N ALA A 151 -9.22 -8.72 -7.60
CA ALA A 151 -8.46 -7.77 -8.41
C ALA A 151 -8.78 -7.88 -9.91
N LEU A 152 -8.87 -9.11 -10.45
CA LEU A 152 -9.27 -9.33 -11.83
C LEU A 152 -10.72 -8.89 -12.12
N ASN A 153 -11.61 -9.08 -11.18
CA ASN A 153 -12.99 -8.63 -11.32
C ASN A 153 -13.07 -7.10 -11.30
N ALA A 154 -12.34 -6.44 -10.39
CA ALA A 154 -12.23 -4.98 -10.35
C ALA A 154 -11.62 -4.42 -11.65
N TYR A 155 -10.55 -5.01 -12.16
CA TYR A 155 -9.97 -4.67 -13.46
C TYR A 155 -11.02 -4.67 -14.58
N LYS A 156 -11.83 -5.74 -14.67
CA LYS A 156 -12.89 -5.85 -15.69
C LYS A 156 -13.96 -4.79 -15.51
N LEU A 157 -14.36 -4.49 -14.26
CA LEU A 157 -15.35 -3.46 -13.96
C LEU A 157 -14.85 -2.06 -14.37
N VAL A 158 -13.64 -1.68 -13.96
CA VAL A 158 -13.05 -0.39 -14.34
C VAL A 158 -12.93 -0.28 -15.87
N THR A 159 -12.43 -1.33 -16.52
CA THR A 159 -12.34 -1.34 -17.99
C THR A 159 -13.70 -1.18 -18.66
N LYS A 160 -14.74 -1.81 -18.11
CA LYS A 160 -16.10 -1.74 -18.68
C LYS A 160 -16.75 -0.38 -18.49
N PHE A 161 -16.67 0.20 -17.29
CA PHE A 161 -17.42 1.39 -16.93
C PHE A 161 -16.64 2.68 -17.18
N GLU A 162 -15.36 2.72 -16.82
CA GLU A 162 -14.51 3.91 -16.93
C GLU A 162 -13.78 3.97 -18.28
N LYS A 163 -13.79 2.87 -19.08
CA LYS A 163 -13.04 2.75 -20.35
C LYS A 163 -11.52 2.90 -20.17
N LEU A 164 -11.03 2.71 -18.94
CA LEU A 164 -9.63 2.70 -18.58
C LEU A 164 -9.14 1.27 -18.42
N ARG A 165 -7.87 1.02 -18.74
CA ARG A 165 -7.19 -0.26 -18.46
C ARG A 165 -6.18 -0.02 -17.35
N PRO A 166 -6.56 -0.20 -16.07
CA PRO A 166 -5.61 -0.07 -14.97
C PRO A 166 -4.56 -1.19 -15.04
N SER A 167 -3.43 -1.03 -14.35
CA SER A 167 -2.59 -2.20 -14.07
C SER A 167 -3.23 -3.08 -12.99
N LEU A 168 -2.66 -4.27 -12.76
CA LEU A 168 -3.22 -5.20 -11.78
C LEU A 168 -3.03 -4.71 -10.34
N GLU A 169 -1.97 -3.93 -10.08
CA GLU A 169 -1.68 -3.38 -8.78
C GLU A 169 -2.84 -2.49 -8.25
N PRO A 170 -3.23 -1.38 -8.91
CA PRO A 170 -4.33 -0.55 -8.44
C PRO A 170 -5.70 -1.26 -8.52
N SER A 171 -5.81 -2.35 -9.25
CA SER A 171 -7.05 -3.13 -9.29
C SER A 171 -7.35 -3.86 -7.96
N HIS A 172 -6.40 -3.89 -7.01
CA HIS A 172 -6.62 -4.39 -5.65
C HIS A 172 -7.28 -3.35 -4.74
N ALA A 173 -7.25 -2.04 -5.10
CA ALA A 173 -7.66 -0.96 -4.21
C ALA A 173 -9.04 -0.35 -4.50
#